data_999776a882b401f3eb8755a7b24c588d
#
_entry.id   999776a882b401f3eb8755a7b24c588d
#
_cell.length_a   1.000
_cell.length_b   1.000
_cell.length_c   1.000
_cell.angle_alpha   90.00
_cell.angle_beta   90.00
_cell.angle_gamma   90.00
#
_symmetry.space_group_name_H-M   'P 1'
#
loop_
_entity.id
_entity.type
_entity.pdbx_description
1 polymer ?
#
loop_
_entity_poly.entity_id
_entity_poly.type
_entity_poly.pdbx_seq_one_letter_code
_entity_poly.pdbx_strand_id
1 'polypeptide(L)'
;MKQLLLILAFLLPLCAYPQLKEPFNGPEIISDNPWTGDLDCFVIENGWLVSRADPTRKSVSIETPLVYSATMEWEFEIRMDFKPSDQNHIRLHVYLDDQRMLGLKNDYYVQIGSNKKTITFRKHTATEKNPKILIEKALDVLLGAVDLKVKLTLENHKIWNLYVLEEGRFVLIGSCESEVSSSCKG
;
A
#
# COMPACT_ATOMS: atom_id res chain seq x y z
N MET A 1 -1.01 -17.81 -59.18
CA MET A 1 -0.14 -17.70 -58.01
C MET A 1 -1.00 -17.23 -56.82
N LYS A 2 -1.28 -18.10 -55.86
CA LYS A 2 -2.04 -17.75 -54.65
C LYS A 2 -1.04 -17.27 -53.61
N GLN A 3 -1.12 -16.01 -53.19
CA GLN A 3 -0.35 -15.50 -52.05
C GLN A 3 -0.95 -16.01 -50.78
N LEU A 4 -0.19 -16.79 -50.04
CA LEU A 4 -0.52 -17.24 -48.70
C LEU A 4 -0.14 -16.14 -47.71
N LEU A 5 -1.14 -15.42 -47.17
CA LEU A 5 -0.96 -14.40 -46.15
C LEU A 5 -0.77 -15.09 -44.80
N LEU A 6 0.47 -15.18 -44.33
CA LEU A 6 0.79 -15.75 -43.03
C LEU A 6 0.52 -14.66 -41.95
N ILE A 7 -0.65 -14.75 -41.28
CA ILE A 7 -0.95 -13.90 -40.13
C ILE A 7 -0.24 -14.51 -38.91
N LEU A 8 0.92 -13.93 -38.59
CA LEU A 8 1.65 -14.25 -37.37
C LEU A 8 0.93 -13.56 -36.18
N ALA A 9 -0.01 -14.28 -35.56
CA ALA A 9 -0.63 -13.80 -34.31
C ALA A 9 0.43 -13.84 -33.22
N PHE A 10 0.99 -12.69 -32.86
CA PHE A 10 1.79 -12.52 -31.64
C PHE A 10 0.86 -12.72 -30.44
N LEU A 11 0.81 -13.93 -29.92
CA LEU A 11 0.30 -14.20 -28.58
C LEU A 11 1.30 -13.61 -27.58
N LEU A 12 1.11 -12.34 -27.24
CA LEU A 12 1.74 -11.78 -26.05
C LEU A 12 1.19 -12.56 -24.86
N PRO A 13 2.03 -13.18 -24.02
CA PRO A 13 1.56 -13.76 -22.78
C PRO A 13 0.98 -12.60 -21.97
N LEU A 14 -0.33 -12.58 -21.77
CA LEU A 14 -0.98 -11.81 -20.73
C LEU A 14 -0.47 -12.42 -19.42
N CYS A 15 0.63 -11.88 -18.89
CA CYS A 15 1.03 -12.15 -17.54
C CYS A 15 -0.09 -11.63 -16.64
N ALA A 16 -1.03 -12.50 -16.28
CA ALA A 16 -1.98 -12.23 -15.23
C ALA A 16 -1.17 -12.14 -13.93
N TYR A 17 -0.81 -10.93 -13.53
CA TYR A 17 -0.25 -10.71 -12.20
C TYR A 17 -1.34 -11.07 -11.17
N PRO A 18 -1.00 -11.81 -10.11
CA PRO A 18 -1.95 -12.05 -9.03
C PRO A 18 -2.38 -10.71 -8.45
N GLN A 19 -3.64 -10.37 -8.63
CA GLN A 19 -4.21 -9.13 -8.13
C GLN A 19 -5.00 -9.44 -6.87
N LEU A 20 -4.52 -8.98 -5.72
CA LEU A 20 -5.34 -8.91 -4.52
C LEU A 20 -6.33 -7.75 -4.70
N LYS A 21 -7.61 -8.07 -4.73
CA LYS A 21 -8.68 -7.09 -4.71
C LYS A 21 -9.58 -7.39 -3.53
N GLU A 22 -9.61 -6.47 -2.57
CA GLU A 22 -10.45 -6.58 -1.39
C GLU A 22 -11.55 -5.50 -1.43
N PRO A 23 -12.76 -5.86 -1.88
CA PRO A 23 -13.85 -4.91 -2.04
C PRO A 23 -14.62 -4.66 -0.74
N PHE A 24 -14.33 -5.38 0.35
CA PHE A 24 -15.05 -5.31 1.64
C PHE A 24 -16.57 -5.37 1.50
N ASN A 25 -17.10 -6.26 0.63
CA ASN A 25 -18.53 -6.35 0.31
C ASN A 25 -19.32 -7.30 1.24
N GLY A 26 -18.62 -8.05 2.09
CA GLY A 26 -19.24 -9.02 3.04
C GLY A 26 -19.45 -8.41 4.42
N PRO A 27 -20.18 -9.10 5.30
CA PRO A 27 -20.34 -8.69 6.71
C PRO A 27 -19.05 -8.94 7.54
N GLU A 28 -18.15 -9.74 7.03
CA GLU A 28 -16.90 -10.13 7.68
C GLU A 28 -15.71 -9.88 6.75
N ILE A 29 -14.52 -9.73 7.32
CA ILE A 29 -13.27 -9.63 6.56
C ILE A 29 -12.91 -11.05 6.09
N ILE A 30 -13.68 -11.56 5.12
CA ILE A 30 -13.47 -12.85 4.47
C ILE A 30 -13.00 -12.58 3.06
N SER A 31 -11.72 -12.80 2.80
CA SER A 31 -11.16 -12.86 1.46
C SER A 31 -10.52 -14.23 1.24
N ASP A 32 -10.20 -14.57 0.00
CA ASP A 32 -9.41 -15.77 -0.33
C ASP A 32 -8.03 -15.72 0.34
N ASN A 33 -7.59 -14.53 0.77
CA ASN A 33 -6.40 -14.33 1.57
C ASN A 33 -6.77 -14.10 3.03
N PRO A 34 -6.22 -14.90 3.96
CA PRO A 34 -6.53 -14.77 5.38
C PRO A 34 -5.99 -13.45 5.92
N TRP A 35 -6.87 -12.61 6.45
CA TRP A 35 -6.49 -11.46 7.25
C TRP A 35 -6.21 -11.89 8.69
N THR A 36 -5.19 -11.31 9.29
CA THR A 36 -4.77 -11.56 10.68
C THR A 36 -4.51 -10.24 11.41
N GLY A 37 -4.36 -10.29 12.74
CA GLY A 37 -4.11 -9.13 13.58
C GLY A 37 -5.29 -8.75 14.47
N ASP A 38 -5.52 -7.45 14.67
CA ASP A 38 -6.56 -6.92 15.58
C ASP A 38 -7.94 -6.88 14.90
N LEU A 39 -8.41 -8.02 14.38
CA LEU A 39 -9.66 -8.10 13.60
C LEU A 39 -10.89 -7.60 14.39
N ASP A 40 -10.88 -7.75 15.71
CA ASP A 40 -11.93 -7.25 16.62
C ASP A 40 -12.06 -5.73 16.64
N CYS A 41 -11.06 -5.03 16.13
CA CYS A 41 -11.02 -3.57 16.04
C CYS A 41 -11.50 -3.03 14.70
N PHE A 42 -11.91 -3.90 13.78
CA PHE A 42 -12.35 -3.50 12.45
C PHE A 42 -13.71 -4.10 12.12
N VAL A 43 -14.52 -3.36 11.41
CA VAL A 43 -15.81 -3.80 10.87
C VAL A 43 -15.94 -3.39 9.41
N ILE A 44 -16.77 -4.10 8.66
CA ILE A 44 -17.09 -3.71 7.29
C ILE A 44 -18.43 -2.97 7.31
N GLU A 45 -18.42 -1.72 6.87
CA GLU A 45 -19.60 -0.86 6.77
C GLU A 45 -19.64 -0.18 5.40
N ASN A 46 -20.72 -0.42 4.65
CA ASN A 46 -20.96 0.20 3.33
C ASN A 46 -19.80 0.02 2.32
N GLY A 47 -19.16 -1.14 2.32
CA GLY A 47 -18.02 -1.43 1.46
C GLY A 47 -16.68 -0.83 1.92
N TRP A 48 -16.60 -0.39 3.16
CA TRP A 48 -15.40 0.15 3.77
C TRP A 48 -14.94 -0.70 4.94
N LEU A 49 -13.64 -0.87 5.07
CA LEU A 49 -13.03 -1.36 6.29
C LEU A 49 -12.91 -0.19 7.27
N VAL A 50 -13.67 -0.23 8.34
CA VAL A 50 -13.76 0.84 9.33
C VAL A 50 -13.11 0.41 10.63
N SER A 51 -12.17 1.22 11.13
CA SER A 51 -11.58 1.02 12.45
C SER A 51 -12.57 1.45 13.55
N ARG A 52 -12.80 0.54 14.50
CA ARG A 52 -13.61 0.74 15.70
C ARG A 52 -12.79 0.49 16.97
N ALA A 53 -11.49 0.85 16.90
CA ALA A 53 -10.60 0.64 18.02
C ALA A 53 -11.02 1.42 19.28
N ASP A 54 -10.84 0.80 20.43
CA ASP A 54 -10.96 1.48 21.71
C ASP A 54 -9.95 2.65 21.79
N PRO A 55 -10.36 3.85 22.22
CA PRO A 55 -9.46 5.01 22.33
C PRO A 55 -8.23 4.78 23.22
N THR A 56 -8.26 3.76 24.08
CA THR A 56 -7.11 3.39 24.93
C THR A 56 -6.03 2.61 24.18
N ARG A 57 -6.36 2.01 23.03
CA ARG A 57 -5.38 1.32 22.17
C ARG A 57 -4.52 2.35 21.42
N LYS A 58 -3.20 2.23 21.55
CA LYS A 58 -2.25 3.15 20.89
C LYS A 58 -2.17 2.94 19.37
N SER A 59 -2.39 1.72 18.91
CA SER A 59 -2.43 1.35 17.50
C SER A 59 -3.19 0.05 17.33
N VAL A 60 -3.79 -0.13 16.18
CA VAL A 60 -4.42 -1.38 15.73
C VAL A 60 -3.98 -1.65 14.30
N SER A 61 -3.83 -2.93 13.95
CA SER A 61 -3.39 -3.34 12.62
C SER A 61 -4.02 -4.64 12.19
N ILE A 62 -4.23 -4.78 10.89
CA ILE A 62 -4.53 -6.05 10.23
C ILE A 62 -3.57 -6.23 9.08
N GLU A 63 -3.26 -7.46 8.74
CA GLU A 63 -2.35 -7.82 7.66
C GLU A 63 -2.84 -9.03 6.87
N THR A 64 -2.47 -9.11 5.61
CA THR A 64 -2.71 -10.26 4.73
C THR A 64 -1.45 -10.59 3.94
N PRO A 65 -1.15 -11.88 3.71
CA PRO A 65 -0.01 -12.27 2.90
C PRO A 65 -0.13 -11.75 1.46
N LEU A 66 0.98 -11.34 0.88
CA LEU A 66 1.06 -10.90 -0.50
C LEU A 66 2.28 -11.51 -1.19
N VAL A 67 2.08 -12.03 -2.40
CA VAL A 67 3.18 -12.53 -3.24
C VAL A 67 3.84 -11.35 -3.95
N TYR A 68 5.14 -11.18 -3.74
CA TYR A 68 5.90 -10.10 -4.32
C TYR A 68 6.40 -10.41 -5.73
N SER A 69 6.35 -9.38 -6.58
CA SER A 69 6.86 -9.38 -7.96
C SER A 69 7.85 -8.23 -8.17
N ALA A 70 8.64 -8.32 -9.23
CA ALA A 70 9.56 -7.25 -9.64
C ALA A 70 8.84 -5.93 -9.92
N THR A 71 7.60 -6.02 -10.36
CA THR A 71 6.73 -4.88 -10.64
C THR A 71 5.41 -5.11 -9.92
N MET A 72 4.99 -4.13 -9.13
CA MET A 72 3.75 -4.17 -8.37
C MET A 72 3.07 -2.80 -8.36
N GLU A 73 1.76 -2.83 -8.17
CA GLU A 73 0.95 -1.64 -7.99
C GLU A 73 -0.03 -1.85 -6.84
N TRP A 74 -0.15 -0.85 -5.99
CA TRP A 74 -1.14 -0.78 -4.90
C TRP A 74 -1.98 0.47 -5.06
N GLU A 75 -3.30 0.31 -4.98
CA GLU A 75 -4.24 1.41 -4.89
C GLU A 75 -5.02 1.32 -3.58
N PHE A 76 -5.12 2.43 -2.88
CA PHE A 76 -5.85 2.57 -1.63
C PHE A 76 -6.80 3.75 -1.71
N GLU A 77 -8.03 3.54 -1.29
CA GLU A 77 -9.00 4.61 -1.04
C GLU A 77 -9.16 4.77 0.47
N ILE A 78 -9.01 6.00 0.98
CA ILE A 78 -8.84 6.26 2.41
C ILE A 78 -9.76 7.40 2.81
N ARG A 79 -10.55 7.16 3.87
CA ARG A 79 -11.37 8.20 4.51
C ARG A 79 -11.01 8.34 5.98
N MET A 80 -10.91 9.58 6.44
CA MET A 80 -10.74 9.91 7.85
C MET A 80 -11.67 11.05 8.19
N ASP A 81 -12.59 10.86 9.14
CA ASP A 81 -13.56 11.88 9.57
C ASP A 81 -12.94 12.89 10.53
N PHE A 82 -11.62 12.91 10.63
CA PHE A 82 -10.86 13.79 11.50
C PHE A 82 -9.62 14.34 10.77
N LYS A 83 -9.08 15.41 11.30
CA LYS A 83 -7.79 15.96 10.85
C LYS A 83 -6.66 15.10 11.35
N PRO A 84 -5.86 14.51 10.46
CA PRO A 84 -4.75 13.65 10.87
C PRO A 84 -3.59 14.43 11.51
N SER A 85 -2.81 13.75 12.35
CA SER A 85 -1.67 14.28 13.09
C SER A 85 -0.58 13.24 13.26
N ASP A 86 0.53 13.58 13.94
CA ASP A 86 1.60 12.61 14.24
C ASP A 86 1.12 11.49 15.18
N GLN A 87 0.10 11.75 15.99
CA GLN A 87 -0.46 10.75 16.92
C GLN A 87 -1.68 10.02 16.33
N ASN A 88 -2.29 10.56 15.27
CA ASN A 88 -3.50 10.04 14.67
C ASN A 88 -3.36 10.05 13.15
N HIS A 89 -2.91 8.92 12.60
CA HIS A 89 -2.57 8.75 11.21
C HIS A 89 -2.80 7.31 10.75
N ILE A 90 -2.82 7.11 9.44
CA ILE A 90 -2.88 5.78 8.82
C ILE A 90 -1.50 5.41 8.27
N ARG A 91 -1.12 4.13 8.39
CA ARG A 91 0.00 3.52 7.71
C ARG A 91 -0.48 2.37 6.84
N LEU A 92 -0.07 2.39 5.60
CA LEU A 92 -0.33 1.35 4.61
C LEU A 92 0.99 0.64 4.34
N HIS A 93 1.20 -0.49 5.02
CA HIS A 93 2.39 -1.31 4.85
C HIS A 93 2.25 -2.12 3.56
N VAL A 94 3.19 -1.96 2.65
CA VAL A 94 3.18 -2.56 1.31
C VAL A 94 4.25 -3.62 1.12
N TYR A 95 5.25 -3.64 1.99
CA TYR A 95 6.29 -4.65 2.02
C TYR A 95 6.81 -4.82 3.45
N LEU A 96 6.81 -6.04 3.92
CA LEU A 96 7.38 -6.42 5.20
C LEU A 96 8.26 -7.66 4.98
N ASP A 97 9.58 -7.48 5.05
CA ASP A 97 10.53 -8.58 5.05
C ASP A 97 10.72 -9.03 6.51
N ASP A 98 9.94 -10.02 6.91
CA ASP A 98 10.06 -10.62 8.25
C ASP A 98 11.08 -11.77 8.23
N GLN A 99 12.33 -11.44 8.05
CA GLN A 99 13.42 -12.38 8.28
C GLN A 99 13.69 -12.52 9.78
N ARG A 100 12.70 -13.01 10.53
CA ARG A 100 12.80 -13.25 11.98
C ARG A 100 14.03 -14.06 12.38
N MET A 101 14.48 -14.97 11.51
CA MET A 101 15.70 -15.76 11.75
C MET A 101 16.99 -14.96 11.69
N LEU A 102 17.02 -13.83 10.99
CA LEU A 102 18.23 -13.01 10.83
C LEU A 102 18.14 -11.66 11.55
N GLY A 103 17.03 -11.36 12.21
CA GLY A 103 16.82 -10.07 12.89
C GLY A 103 16.72 -8.86 11.95
N LEU A 104 16.63 -9.10 10.65
CA LEU A 104 16.50 -8.07 9.63
C LEU A 104 15.02 -7.90 9.30
N LYS A 105 14.48 -6.76 9.63
CA LYS A 105 13.13 -6.36 9.26
C LYS A 105 13.22 -5.14 8.37
N ASN A 106 12.86 -5.29 7.09
CA ASN A 106 12.64 -4.17 6.21
C ASN A 106 11.14 -3.97 6.06
N ASP A 107 10.70 -2.75 6.28
CA ASP A 107 9.30 -2.37 6.23
C ASP A 107 9.16 -1.12 5.36
N TYR A 108 8.34 -1.22 4.32
CA TYR A 108 8.02 -0.09 3.46
C TYR A 108 6.55 0.24 3.61
N TYR A 109 6.25 1.50 3.89
CA TYR A 109 4.88 1.94 4.09
C TYR A 109 4.62 3.39 3.65
N VAL A 110 3.39 3.63 3.24
CA VAL A 110 2.86 4.99 3.07
C VAL A 110 2.23 5.42 4.38
N GLN A 111 2.63 6.57 4.92
CA GLN A 111 1.97 7.20 6.06
C GLN A 111 1.21 8.43 5.60
N ILE A 112 -0.07 8.50 5.98
CA ILE A 112 -0.96 9.61 5.69
C ILE A 112 -1.32 10.28 7.00
N GLY A 113 -0.91 11.53 7.10
CA GLY A 113 -1.11 12.36 8.29
C GLY A 113 0.16 12.57 9.09
N SER A 114 0.32 13.83 9.46
CA SER A 114 1.35 14.35 10.35
C SER A 114 0.95 15.76 10.79
N ASN A 115 1.66 16.32 11.77
CA ASN A 115 1.50 17.74 12.12
C ASN A 115 1.87 18.67 10.95
N LYS A 116 2.71 18.20 10.01
CA LYS A 116 3.07 18.90 8.78
C LYS A 116 2.06 18.72 7.64
N LYS A 117 0.99 17.94 7.84
CA LYS A 117 -0.03 17.64 6.82
C LYS A 117 0.57 16.99 5.58
N THR A 118 1.42 15.99 5.79
CA THR A 118 2.13 15.30 4.71
C THR A 118 1.62 13.89 4.50
N ILE A 119 1.72 13.45 3.25
CA ILE A 119 1.84 12.04 2.88
C ILE A 119 3.32 11.73 2.74
N THR A 120 3.76 10.60 3.27
CA THR A 120 5.15 10.17 3.20
C THR A 120 5.25 8.71 2.79
N PHE A 121 6.24 8.38 1.97
CA PHE A 121 6.68 7.00 1.77
C PHE A 121 7.95 6.77 2.57
N ARG A 122 7.98 5.71 3.36
CA ARG A 122 9.03 5.48 4.35
C ARG A 122 9.58 4.06 4.26
N LYS A 123 10.85 3.94 4.62
CA LYS A 123 11.52 2.66 4.87
C LYS A 123 11.95 2.61 6.33
N HIS A 124 11.68 1.50 7.00
CA HIS A 124 12.21 1.20 8.32
C HIS A 124 13.04 -0.08 8.25
N THR A 125 14.22 -0.08 8.86
CA THR A 125 15.08 -1.25 8.98
C THR A 125 15.30 -1.58 10.46
N ALA A 126 15.60 -2.83 10.77
CA ALA A 126 15.82 -3.26 12.15
C ALA A 126 16.98 -2.52 12.86
N THR A 127 17.92 -2.00 12.09
CA THR A 127 19.11 -1.30 12.59
C THR A 127 18.91 0.20 12.79
N GLU A 128 17.84 0.77 12.22
CA GLU A 128 17.57 2.20 12.31
C GLU A 128 16.56 2.50 13.40
N LYS A 129 16.87 3.44 14.29
CA LYS A 129 15.97 3.87 15.36
C LYS A 129 14.70 4.53 14.82
N ASN A 130 14.81 5.27 13.74
CA ASN A 130 13.71 6.01 13.12
C ASN A 130 13.58 5.63 11.65
N PRO A 131 12.35 5.52 11.13
CA PRO A 131 12.13 5.28 9.71
C PRO A 131 12.71 6.39 8.84
N LYS A 132 13.38 6.01 7.75
CA LYS A 132 13.85 6.94 6.73
C LYS A 132 12.69 7.40 5.85
N ILE A 133 12.53 8.69 5.66
CA ILE A 133 11.58 9.26 4.70
C ILE A 133 12.23 9.20 3.32
N LEU A 134 11.57 8.52 2.38
CA LEU A 134 11.99 8.39 0.99
C LEU A 134 11.31 9.41 0.08
N ILE A 135 10.01 9.64 0.30
CA ILE A 135 9.19 10.65 -0.38
C ILE A 135 8.37 11.39 0.68
N GLU A 136 8.27 12.71 0.58
CA GLU A 136 7.42 13.55 1.42
C GLU A 136 6.74 14.63 0.57
N LYS A 137 5.42 14.79 0.74
CA LYS A 137 4.63 15.83 0.08
C LYS A 137 3.57 16.36 1.03
N ALA A 138 3.49 17.68 1.16
CA ALA A 138 2.38 18.32 1.83
C ALA A 138 1.14 18.32 0.92
N LEU A 139 -0.04 18.04 1.50
CA LEU A 139 -1.31 17.98 0.77
C LEU A 139 -2.36 18.79 1.53
N ASP A 140 -3.03 19.72 0.84
CA ASP A 140 -4.05 20.58 1.44
C ASP A 140 -5.28 19.79 1.90
N VAL A 141 -5.58 18.66 1.26
CA VAL A 141 -6.66 17.75 1.69
C VAL A 141 -6.48 17.24 3.14
N LEU A 142 -5.26 17.25 3.67
CA LEU A 142 -4.95 16.85 5.05
C LEU A 142 -5.18 17.98 6.09
N LEU A 143 -5.82 19.08 5.70
CA LEU A 143 -6.19 20.17 6.61
C LEU A 143 -7.44 19.86 7.46
N GLY A 144 -8.27 18.92 7.05
CA GLY A 144 -9.54 18.56 7.67
C GLY A 144 -9.80 17.05 7.63
N ALA A 145 -11.06 16.67 7.47
CA ALA A 145 -11.45 15.31 7.11
C ALA A 145 -10.85 14.96 5.76
N VAL A 146 -10.43 13.69 5.61
CA VAL A 146 -9.69 13.22 4.45
C VAL A 146 -10.56 12.30 3.60
N ASP A 147 -10.58 12.55 2.28
CA ASP A 147 -11.03 11.61 1.26
C ASP A 147 -9.93 11.60 0.20
N LEU A 148 -9.17 10.53 0.13
CA LEU A 148 -7.93 10.45 -0.62
C LEU A 148 -7.78 9.09 -1.30
N LYS A 149 -7.44 9.10 -2.60
CA LYS A 149 -7.02 7.89 -3.30
C LYS A 149 -5.53 7.97 -3.62
N VAL A 150 -4.80 6.96 -3.18
CA VAL A 150 -3.34 6.87 -3.29
C VAL A 150 -2.98 5.67 -4.15
N LYS A 151 -2.00 5.84 -5.02
CA LYS A 151 -1.35 4.76 -5.75
C LYS A 151 0.14 4.75 -5.47
N LEU A 152 0.69 3.55 -5.23
CA LEU A 152 2.12 3.31 -5.14
C LEU A 152 2.50 2.25 -6.17
N THR A 153 3.60 2.47 -6.90
CA THR A 153 4.16 1.46 -7.80
C THR A 153 5.57 1.10 -7.41
N LEU A 154 5.94 -0.15 -7.66
CA LEU A 154 7.29 -0.67 -7.59
C LEU A 154 7.68 -1.18 -8.98
N GLU A 155 8.83 -0.79 -9.47
CA GLU A 155 9.39 -1.23 -10.75
C GLU A 155 10.80 -1.78 -10.54
N ASN A 156 11.07 -2.94 -11.16
CA ASN A 156 12.38 -3.61 -11.12
C ASN A 156 12.95 -3.80 -9.72
N HIS A 157 12.10 -4.11 -8.73
CA HIS A 157 12.44 -4.29 -7.31
C HIS A 157 13.07 -3.05 -6.62
N LYS A 158 13.09 -1.88 -7.23
CA LYS A 158 13.84 -0.74 -6.67
C LYS A 158 13.26 0.65 -6.91
N ILE A 159 12.53 0.88 -8.00
CA ILE A 159 11.99 2.20 -8.32
C ILE A 159 10.57 2.29 -7.77
N TRP A 160 10.39 3.21 -6.83
CA TRP A 160 9.10 3.47 -6.20
C TRP A 160 8.55 4.81 -6.67
N ASN A 161 7.28 4.81 -7.09
CA ASN A 161 6.57 6.03 -7.48
C ASN A 161 5.30 6.16 -6.65
N LEU A 162 5.10 7.31 -6.02
CA LEU A 162 3.92 7.62 -5.22
C LEU A 162 3.05 8.64 -5.95
N TYR A 163 1.76 8.33 -6.05
CA TYR A 163 0.77 9.14 -6.74
C TYR A 163 -0.42 9.44 -5.83
N VAL A 164 -1.12 10.53 -6.12
CA VAL A 164 -2.40 10.89 -5.53
C VAL A 164 -3.40 11.16 -6.65
N LEU A 165 -4.65 10.77 -6.45
CA LEU A 165 -5.72 11.06 -7.39
C LEU A 165 -6.14 12.53 -7.25
N GLU A 166 -5.94 13.32 -8.29
CA GLU A 166 -6.36 14.72 -8.40
C GLU A 166 -7.17 14.89 -9.69
N GLU A 167 -8.35 15.48 -9.62
CA GLU A 167 -9.20 15.74 -10.78
C GLU A 167 -9.42 14.53 -11.70
N GLY A 168 -9.60 13.33 -11.11
CA GLY A 168 -9.87 12.09 -11.83
C GLY A 168 -8.66 11.41 -12.47
N ARG A 169 -7.44 11.88 -12.22
CA ARG A 169 -6.18 11.28 -12.71
C ARG A 169 -5.15 11.13 -11.61
N PHE A 170 -4.32 10.10 -11.68
CA PHE A 170 -3.19 9.94 -10.77
C PHE A 170 -2.05 10.89 -11.14
N VAL A 171 -1.70 11.76 -10.21
CA VAL A 171 -0.59 12.71 -10.32
C VAL A 171 0.59 12.19 -9.52
N LEU A 172 1.76 12.10 -10.15
CA LEU A 172 3.00 11.70 -9.49
C LEU A 172 3.41 12.78 -8.49
N ILE A 173 3.55 12.40 -7.20
CA ILE A 173 3.98 13.30 -6.15
C ILE A 173 5.44 13.09 -5.72
N GLY A 174 6.03 11.96 -6.11
CA GLY A 174 7.44 11.70 -5.87
C GLY A 174 7.88 10.32 -6.35
N SER A 175 9.19 10.20 -6.61
CA SER A 175 9.86 8.95 -6.96
C SER A 175 11.12 8.79 -6.13
N CYS A 176 11.48 7.55 -5.83
CA CYS A 176 12.75 7.23 -5.18
C CYS A 176 13.29 5.86 -5.63
N GLU A 177 14.57 5.66 -5.44
CA GLU A 177 15.23 4.37 -5.62
C GLU A 177 15.54 3.76 -4.25
N SER A 178 15.00 2.57 -4.00
CA SER A 178 15.27 1.80 -2.79
C SER A 178 15.01 0.33 -3.04
N GLU A 179 16.05 -0.47 -2.98
CA GLU A 179 15.98 -1.90 -3.28
C GLU A 179 15.13 -2.67 -2.26
N VAL A 180 14.28 -3.55 -2.78
CA VAL A 180 13.57 -4.57 -2.03
C VAL A 180 14.36 -5.87 -2.15
N SER A 181 14.65 -6.52 -1.03
CA SER A 181 15.40 -7.76 -1.07
C SER A 181 14.58 -8.84 -1.79
N SER A 182 15.17 -9.46 -2.81
CA SER A 182 14.52 -10.52 -3.60
C SER A 182 14.41 -11.87 -2.86
N SER A 183 14.71 -11.91 -1.56
CA SER A 183 14.79 -13.14 -0.76
C SER A 183 13.46 -13.59 -0.16
N CYS A 184 12.34 -13.01 -0.52
CA CYS A 184 11.03 -13.60 -0.22
C CYS A 184 10.83 -14.86 -1.06
N LYS A 185 11.43 -15.97 -0.64
CA LYS A 185 11.01 -17.31 -1.07
C LYS A 185 9.68 -17.58 -0.36
N GLY A 186 8.62 -17.71 -1.18
CA GLY A 186 7.34 -18.22 -0.74
C GLY A 186 7.46 -19.64 -0.18
#